data_e0be8780492c6a1f0d2058cc95ce2f62
#
_entry.id   e0be8780492c6a1f0d2058cc95ce2f62
#
_cell.length_a   1.000
_cell.length_b   1.000
_cell.length_c   1.000
_cell.angle_alpha   90.00
_cell.angle_beta   90.00
_cell.angle_gamma   90.00
#
_symmetry.space_group_name_H-M   'P 1'
#
loop_
_entity.id
_entity.type
_entity.pdbx_description
1 polymer ?
#
loop_
_entity_poly.entity_id
_entity_poly.type
_entity_poly.pdbx_seq_one_letter_code
_entity_poly.pdbx_strand_id
1 'polypeptide(L)'
;MWKDIKIDKVGVIEKCVAEFHVWSSQVLPYGKMKVKIFERQDGSFTGYTDVRIIRKFDNTPEAAVGFGKSIEEALTDTVNYFMQMVEMDYPKDEYPHGLSESDIEYTDYSDF
;
A
#
# COMPACT_ATOMS: atom_id res chain seq x y z
N MET A 1 0.36 28.69 -1.67
CA MET A 1 0.03 27.31 -2.08
C MET A 1 0.32 26.40 -0.92
N TRP A 2 -0.42 25.29 -0.81
CA TRP A 2 -0.24 24.35 0.30
C TRP A 2 1.20 23.76 0.35
N LYS A 3 1.86 23.67 -0.79
CA LYS A 3 3.23 23.13 -0.88
C LYS A 3 4.26 24.03 -0.18
N ASP A 4 3.93 25.28 0.06
CA ASP A 4 4.83 26.24 0.70
C ASP A 4 4.55 26.41 2.19
N ILE A 5 3.52 25.77 2.71
CA ILE A 5 3.12 25.90 4.11
C ILE A 5 4.19 25.25 5.00
N LYS A 6 4.62 26.01 6.01
CA LYS A 6 5.53 25.53 7.05
C LYS A 6 4.90 25.84 8.40
N ILE A 7 4.76 24.83 9.23
CA ILE A 7 4.17 24.95 10.55
C ILE A 7 5.17 24.43 11.57
N ASP A 8 5.40 25.20 12.64
CA ASP A 8 6.31 24.79 13.69
C ASP A 8 5.93 23.40 14.23
N LYS A 9 6.92 22.55 14.45
CA LYS A 9 6.79 21.18 14.95
C LYS A 9 6.10 20.19 13.99
N VAL A 10 5.81 20.61 12.76
CA VAL A 10 5.26 19.74 11.72
C VAL A 10 6.36 19.41 10.72
N GLY A 11 6.66 18.13 10.54
CA GLY A 11 7.70 17.68 9.64
C GLY A 11 7.23 17.46 8.22
N VAL A 12 6.04 16.89 8.06
CA VAL A 12 5.50 16.52 6.75
C VAL A 12 4.04 16.91 6.67
N ILE A 13 3.68 17.56 5.56
CA ILE A 13 2.29 17.76 5.18
C ILE A 13 2.11 17.08 3.84
N GLU A 14 1.13 16.21 3.74
CA GLU A 14 0.81 15.53 2.48
C GLU A 14 -0.69 15.60 2.24
N LYS A 15 -1.07 15.53 0.97
CA LYS A 15 -2.46 15.65 0.55
C LYS A 15 -2.89 14.35 -0.10
N CYS A 16 -3.97 13.76 0.37
CA CYS A 16 -4.54 12.58 -0.29
C CYS A 16 -5.18 13.02 -1.60
N VAL A 17 -4.65 12.55 -2.73
CA VAL A 17 -5.09 12.98 -4.06
C VAL A 17 -5.84 11.91 -4.83
N ALA A 18 -5.75 10.64 -4.40
CA ALA A 18 -6.44 9.55 -5.09
C ALA A 18 -6.62 8.35 -4.17
N GLU A 19 -7.69 7.61 -4.41
CA GLU A 19 -7.92 6.31 -3.81
C GLU A 19 -8.34 5.35 -4.91
N PHE A 20 -7.63 4.22 -5.02
CA PHE A 20 -7.91 3.21 -6.03
C PHE A 20 -8.38 1.92 -5.37
N HIS A 21 -9.27 1.22 -6.04
CA HIS A 21 -9.66 -0.13 -5.68
C HIS A 21 -8.96 -1.08 -6.63
N VAL A 22 -8.12 -1.94 -6.08
CA VAL A 22 -7.33 -2.90 -6.86
C VAL A 22 -7.88 -4.29 -6.61
N TRP A 23 -8.34 -4.93 -7.69
CA TRP A 23 -8.95 -6.25 -7.62
C TRP A 23 -7.95 -7.32 -8.05
N SER A 24 -7.77 -8.33 -7.21
CA SER A 24 -6.94 -9.49 -7.55
C SER A 24 -7.50 -10.72 -6.84
N SER A 25 -8.42 -11.41 -7.49
CA SER A 25 -9.01 -12.63 -6.96
C SER A 25 -8.01 -13.78 -6.84
N GLN A 26 -6.87 -13.70 -7.56
CA GLN A 26 -5.83 -14.71 -7.50
C GLN A 26 -4.96 -14.61 -6.25
N VAL A 27 -4.90 -13.43 -5.65
CA VAL A 27 -4.00 -13.14 -4.53
C VAL A 27 -4.75 -12.85 -3.25
N LEU A 28 -5.81 -12.04 -3.32
CA LEU A 28 -6.52 -11.52 -2.15
C LEU A 28 -7.72 -12.38 -1.81
N PRO A 29 -7.90 -12.79 -0.54
CA PRO A 29 -9.03 -13.65 -0.14
C PRO A 29 -10.38 -13.00 -0.35
N TYR A 30 -10.47 -11.67 -0.23
CA TYR A 30 -11.70 -10.93 -0.50
C TYR A 30 -11.69 -10.24 -1.86
N GLY A 31 -10.65 -10.48 -2.66
CA GLY A 31 -10.53 -10.00 -4.02
C GLY A 31 -10.12 -8.56 -4.20
N LYS A 32 -10.24 -7.71 -3.19
CA LYS A 32 -10.02 -6.27 -3.34
C LYS A 32 -9.15 -5.69 -2.22
N MET A 33 -8.28 -4.76 -2.59
CA MET A 33 -7.60 -3.87 -1.65
C MET A 33 -7.76 -2.43 -2.11
N LYS A 34 -7.57 -1.48 -1.19
CA LYS A 34 -7.53 -0.05 -1.51
C LYS A 34 -6.09 0.42 -1.50
N VAL A 35 -5.79 1.36 -2.41
CA VAL A 35 -4.50 2.05 -2.43
C VAL A 35 -4.79 3.54 -2.40
N LYS A 36 -4.24 4.24 -1.41
CA LYS A 36 -4.31 5.71 -1.34
C LYS A 36 -3.00 6.29 -1.83
N ILE A 37 -3.11 7.36 -2.61
CA ILE A 37 -1.96 8.10 -3.12
C ILE A 37 -1.97 9.48 -2.49
N PHE A 38 -0.82 9.87 -1.98
CA PHE A 38 -0.61 11.16 -1.35
C PHE A 38 0.40 11.97 -2.15
N GLU A 39 0.11 13.25 -2.35
CA GLU A 39 1.07 14.19 -2.91
C GLU A 39 1.81 14.88 -1.78
N ARG A 40 3.13 14.95 -1.89
CA ARG A 40 4.00 15.62 -0.92
C ARG A 40 4.29 17.04 -1.36
N GLN A 41 4.76 17.84 -0.42
CA GLN A 41 5.07 19.26 -0.71
C GLN A 41 6.19 19.43 -1.74
N ASP A 42 7.07 18.44 -1.90
CA ASP A 42 8.12 18.46 -2.93
C ASP A 42 7.63 18.06 -4.32
N GLY A 43 6.34 17.72 -4.45
CA GLY A 43 5.75 17.31 -5.72
C GLY A 43 5.84 15.83 -6.02
N SER A 44 6.46 15.04 -5.14
CA SER A 44 6.49 13.58 -5.27
C SER A 44 5.20 12.95 -4.74
N PHE A 45 5.00 11.68 -5.09
CA PHE A 45 3.80 10.93 -4.70
C PHE A 45 4.18 9.67 -3.95
N THR A 46 3.37 9.30 -2.95
CA THR A 46 3.56 8.09 -2.15
C THR A 46 2.26 7.31 -2.12
N GLY A 47 2.33 6.00 -2.30
CA GLY A 47 1.16 5.12 -2.24
C GLY A 47 1.23 4.18 -1.05
N TYR A 48 0.07 3.84 -0.50
CA TYR A 48 -0.06 2.91 0.62
C TYR A 48 -1.22 1.95 0.37
N THR A 49 -1.02 0.67 0.67
CA THR A 49 -2.11 -0.32 0.64
C THR A 49 -2.82 -0.36 1.99
N ASP A 50 -4.14 -0.64 1.98
CA ASP A 50 -4.88 -0.91 3.21
C ASP A 50 -4.71 -2.35 3.69
N VAL A 51 -4.30 -3.25 2.80
CA VAL A 51 -4.00 -4.63 3.15
C VAL A 51 -2.57 -4.71 3.64
N ARG A 52 -2.38 -5.31 4.81
CA ARG A 52 -1.08 -5.62 5.37
C ARG A 52 -0.86 -7.11 5.32
N ILE A 53 0.31 -7.53 4.86
CA ILE A 53 0.70 -8.94 4.78
C ILE A 53 1.39 -9.32 6.08
N ILE A 54 1.00 -10.46 6.66
CA ILE A 54 1.69 -11.00 7.83
C ILE A 54 3.00 -11.60 7.34
N ARG A 55 4.13 -10.98 7.70
CA ARG A 55 5.44 -11.41 7.24
C ARG A 55 5.84 -12.72 7.92
N LYS A 56 6.46 -13.61 7.15
CA LYS A 56 6.83 -14.94 7.65
C LYS A 56 7.98 -14.90 8.64
N PHE A 57 8.92 -13.97 8.47
CA PHE A 57 10.13 -13.96 9.28
C PHE A 57 9.91 -13.49 10.72
N ASP A 58 8.94 -12.61 10.97
CA ASP A 58 8.70 -12.09 12.33
C ASP A 58 7.21 -12.06 12.72
N ASN A 59 6.35 -12.52 11.82
CA ASN A 59 4.91 -12.62 12.03
C ASN A 59 4.23 -11.26 12.29
N THR A 60 4.80 -10.16 11.77
CA THR A 60 4.22 -8.83 11.89
C THR A 60 3.52 -8.41 10.61
N PRO A 61 2.44 -7.60 10.70
CA PRO A 61 1.77 -7.08 9.51
C PRO A 61 2.55 -5.93 8.90
N GLU A 62 2.65 -5.92 7.56
CA GLU A 62 3.33 -4.87 6.81
C GLU A 62 2.53 -4.47 5.58
N ALA A 63 2.25 -3.18 5.45
CA ALA A 63 1.63 -2.62 4.24
C ALA A 63 2.69 -2.36 3.18
N ALA A 64 2.27 -2.35 1.92
CA ALA A 64 3.16 -1.93 0.84
C ALA A 64 3.14 -0.41 0.73
N VAL A 65 4.32 0.16 0.51
CA VAL A 65 4.52 1.59 0.29
C VAL A 65 5.28 1.74 -1.02
N GLY A 66 4.79 2.61 -1.90
CA GLY A 66 5.44 2.89 -3.16
C GLY A 66 5.58 4.38 -3.41
N PHE A 67 6.41 4.73 -4.39
CA PHE A 67 6.78 6.11 -4.67
C PHE A 67 6.76 6.38 -6.17
N GLY A 68 6.54 7.62 -6.54
CA GLY A 68 6.59 8.02 -7.94
C GLY A 68 6.56 9.52 -8.12
N LYS A 69 6.75 9.94 -9.37
CA LYS A 69 6.68 11.34 -9.78
C LYS A 69 5.30 11.71 -10.30
N SER A 70 4.41 10.74 -10.37
CA SER A 70 3.02 10.93 -10.77
C SER A 70 2.15 9.98 -9.95
N ILE A 71 0.84 10.20 -9.98
CA ILE A 71 -0.13 9.33 -9.34
C ILE A 71 -0.01 7.91 -9.90
N GLU A 72 0.10 7.79 -11.23
CA GLU A 72 0.18 6.51 -11.91
C GLU A 72 1.45 5.75 -11.56
N GLU A 73 2.60 6.45 -11.48
CA GLU A 73 3.86 5.82 -11.09
C GLU A 73 3.79 5.30 -9.65
N ALA A 74 3.26 6.13 -8.73
CA ALA A 74 3.13 5.73 -7.33
C ALA A 74 2.19 4.53 -7.18
N LEU A 75 1.07 4.52 -7.90
CA LEU A 75 0.13 3.41 -7.88
C LEU A 75 0.81 2.13 -8.37
N THR A 76 1.47 2.19 -9.52
CA THR A 76 2.16 1.04 -10.12
C THR A 76 3.25 0.51 -9.19
N ASP A 77 4.05 1.39 -8.63
CA ASP A 77 5.13 1.02 -7.72
C ASP A 77 4.59 0.35 -6.45
N THR A 78 3.52 0.92 -5.89
CA THR A 78 2.88 0.37 -4.69
C THR A 78 2.33 -1.03 -4.93
N VAL A 79 1.58 -1.21 -6.01
CA VAL A 79 0.99 -2.52 -6.34
C VAL A 79 2.07 -3.55 -6.66
N ASN A 80 3.08 -3.16 -7.44
CA ASN A 80 4.19 -4.07 -7.76
C ASN A 80 4.94 -4.49 -6.50
N TYR A 81 5.18 -3.56 -5.59
CA TYR A 81 5.85 -3.90 -4.33
C TYR A 81 5.00 -4.84 -3.49
N PHE A 82 3.69 -4.61 -3.43
CA PHE A 82 2.77 -5.52 -2.75
C PHE A 82 2.89 -6.93 -3.31
N MET A 83 2.88 -7.08 -4.64
CA MET A 83 2.97 -8.38 -5.29
C MET A 83 4.34 -9.04 -5.05
N GLN A 84 5.42 -8.25 -4.96
CA GLN A 84 6.73 -8.78 -4.60
C GLN A 84 6.74 -9.32 -3.17
N MET A 85 6.13 -8.63 -2.22
CA MET A 85 6.01 -9.10 -0.83
C MET A 85 5.25 -10.43 -0.78
N VAL A 86 4.16 -10.54 -1.55
CA VAL A 86 3.39 -11.79 -1.63
C VAL A 86 4.27 -12.92 -2.15
N GLU A 87 4.98 -12.68 -3.25
CA GLU A 87 5.82 -13.71 -3.86
C GLU A 87 6.96 -14.15 -2.93
N MET A 88 7.53 -13.23 -2.17
CA MET A 88 8.62 -13.54 -1.23
C MET A 88 8.16 -14.45 -0.09
N ASP A 89 7.01 -14.14 0.52
CA ASP A 89 6.56 -14.83 1.73
C ASP A 89 5.53 -15.92 1.46
N TYR A 90 4.78 -15.77 0.37
CA TYR A 90 3.68 -16.68 0.00
C TYR A 90 3.79 -17.06 -1.49
N PRO A 91 4.89 -17.72 -1.89
CA PRO A 91 5.11 -18.05 -3.31
C PRO A 91 4.00 -18.93 -3.85
N LYS A 92 3.66 -18.73 -5.12
CA LYS A 92 2.54 -19.38 -5.78
C LYS A 92 2.63 -20.91 -5.73
N ASP A 93 3.83 -21.47 -5.75
CA ASP A 93 4.03 -22.92 -5.69
C ASP A 93 3.52 -23.51 -4.38
N GLU A 94 3.64 -22.77 -3.29
CA GLU A 94 3.19 -23.18 -1.96
C GLU A 94 1.78 -22.67 -1.65
N TYR A 95 1.37 -21.59 -2.31
CA TYR A 95 0.07 -20.95 -2.09
C TYR A 95 -0.66 -20.76 -3.43
N PRO A 96 -1.05 -21.87 -4.08
CA PRO A 96 -1.63 -21.81 -5.44
C PRO A 96 -2.96 -21.07 -5.51
N HIS A 97 -3.65 -20.91 -4.38
CA HIS A 97 -4.93 -20.20 -4.29
C HIS A 97 -4.81 -18.80 -3.72
N GLY A 98 -3.58 -18.30 -3.59
CA GLY A 98 -3.29 -16.97 -3.05
C GLY A 98 -3.28 -16.94 -1.52
N LEU A 99 -3.46 -15.75 -0.97
CA LEU A 99 -3.45 -15.52 0.47
C LEU A 99 -4.76 -15.99 1.11
N SER A 100 -4.66 -16.51 2.33
CA SER A 100 -5.84 -16.80 3.14
C SER A 100 -6.11 -15.60 4.08
N GLU A 101 -7.28 -15.62 4.70
CA GLU A 101 -7.72 -14.60 5.64
C GLU A 101 -6.73 -14.41 6.80
N SER A 102 -6.09 -15.51 7.23
CA SER A 102 -5.10 -15.47 8.32
C SER A 102 -3.74 -14.91 7.91
N ASP A 103 -3.49 -14.73 6.61
CA ASP A 103 -2.21 -14.25 6.09
C ASP A 103 -2.18 -12.73 5.95
N ILE A 104 -3.30 -12.06 6.13
CA ILE A 104 -3.43 -10.62 5.93
C ILE A 104 -4.18 -9.97 7.08
N GLU A 105 -4.04 -8.64 7.14
CA GLU A 105 -4.80 -7.80 8.03
C GLU A 105 -5.18 -6.53 7.28
N TYR A 106 -6.45 -6.12 7.35
CA TYR A 106 -6.87 -4.85 6.77
C TYR A 106 -6.65 -3.73 7.78
N THR A 107 -6.08 -2.62 7.31
CA THR A 107 -5.98 -1.40 8.11
C THR A 107 -7.39 -0.84 8.31
N ASP A 108 -7.72 -0.47 9.56
CA ASP A 108 -9.00 0.13 9.86
C ASP A 108 -9.19 1.40 9.05
N TYR A 109 -10.43 1.65 8.59
CA TYR A 109 -10.72 2.81 7.76
C TYR A 109 -10.28 4.13 8.43
N SER A 110 -10.44 4.22 9.75
CA SER A 110 -10.02 5.41 10.49
C SER A 110 -8.51 5.62 10.55
N ASP A 111 -7.73 4.56 10.32
CA ASP A 111 -6.27 4.60 10.36
C ASP A 111 -5.63 4.65 8.97
N PHE A 112 -6.41 4.45 7.95
CA PHE A 112 -5.97 4.46 6.57
C PHE A 112 -6.27 5.82 5.95
#